data_43f54e72630626b13b2dcf6349588c60
#
_entry.id   43f54e72630626b13b2dcf6349588c60
#
_cell.length_a   1.000
_cell.length_b   1.000
_cell.length_c   1.000
_cell.angle_alpha   90.00
_cell.angle_beta   90.00
_cell.angle_gamma   90.00
#
_symmetry.space_group_name_H-M   'P 1'
#
loop_
_entity.id
_entity.type
_entity.pdbx_description
1 polymer ?
#
loop_
_entity_poly.entity_id
_entity_poly.type
_entity_poly.pdbx_seq_one_letter_code
_entity_poly.pdbx_strand_id
1 'polypeptide(L)'
;MFPGQGSQYIGMGKEFYEQIPICKEVYDLASEVTGLDIPALCFEENEKLNITEYTQICMLTTEAAIYMALEQNGYQPDVTAGLSLGEYGALIASGVMTAEEAFELVRKRGIFMQEAVPAGGAMAAVLGLDAAAIEKICRETAEQTGSEVSIANYNCPGQIVITGPKPAVEEASVKLKEAGARRVLSLAVSGPFHSSLLQNAGKELEKELSKVELSGLKIPYVTNVTAQYV
;
A
#
# COMPACT_ATOMS: atom_id res chain seq x y z
N MET A 1 -7.96 -9.14 6.66
CA MET A 1 -7.31 -8.56 5.45
C MET A 1 -7.02 -7.09 5.71
N PHE A 2 -5.81 -6.61 5.34
CA PHE A 2 -5.32 -5.26 5.58
C PHE A 2 -5.32 -4.47 4.26
N PRO A 3 -5.92 -3.27 4.21
CA PRO A 3 -6.00 -2.48 2.98
C PRO A 3 -4.65 -1.87 2.58
N GLY A 4 -4.54 -1.41 1.35
CA GLY A 4 -3.40 -0.68 0.85
C GLY A 4 -3.61 0.83 0.83
N GLN A 5 -2.56 1.57 0.44
CA GLN A 5 -2.63 3.01 0.22
C GLN A 5 -3.77 3.38 -0.74
N GLY A 6 -4.52 4.43 -0.40
CA GLY A 6 -5.75 4.86 -1.07
C GLY A 6 -7.01 4.69 -0.21
N SER A 7 -6.90 4.00 0.93
CA SER A 7 -8.01 3.82 1.89
C SER A 7 -7.97 4.84 3.04
N GLN A 8 -6.94 5.71 3.11
CA GLN A 8 -6.79 6.70 4.16
C GLN A 8 -7.84 7.81 4.07
N TYR A 9 -8.23 8.33 5.21
CA TYR A 9 -9.08 9.51 5.34
C TYR A 9 -8.84 10.18 6.70
N ILE A 10 -9.09 11.48 6.79
CA ILE A 10 -8.99 12.21 8.05
C ILE A 10 -10.01 11.66 9.05
N GLY A 11 -9.55 11.35 10.26
CA GLY A 11 -10.35 10.73 11.31
C GLY A 11 -10.28 9.20 11.35
N MET A 12 -9.53 8.55 10.43
CA MET A 12 -9.37 7.09 10.46
C MET A 12 -8.77 6.61 11.79
N GLY A 13 -9.47 5.69 12.46
CA GLY A 13 -9.06 5.13 13.75
C GLY A 13 -9.30 6.02 14.97
N LYS A 14 -9.82 7.26 14.82
CA LYS A 14 -9.98 8.20 15.93
C LYS A 14 -10.85 7.66 17.06
N GLU A 15 -12.00 7.07 16.74
CA GLU A 15 -12.89 6.51 17.76
C GLU A 15 -12.22 5.34 18.54
N PHE A 16 -11.43 4.53 17.87
CA PHE A 16 -10.65 3.47 18.51
C PHE A 16 -9.58 4.07 19.44
N TYR A 17 -8.85 5.07 18.98
CA TYR A 17 -7.85 5.78 19.77
C TYR A 17 -8.44 6.40 21.05
N GLU A 18 -9.61 7.02 20.95
CA GLU A 18 -10.25 7.70 22.08
C GLU A 18 -10.88 6.75 23.10
N GLN A 19 -11.34 5.56 22.66
CA GLN A 19 -12.15 4.66 23.49
C GLN A 19 -11.40 3.40 23.93
N ILE A 20 -10.35 2.98 23.25
CA ILE A 20 -9.68 1.71 23.48
C ILE A 20 -8.21 1.95 23.86
N PRO A 21 -7.80 1.69 25.12
CA PRO A 21 -6.47 2.02 25.60
C PRO A 21 -5.32 1.45 24.75
N ILE A 22 -5.41 0.20 24.31
CA ILE A 22 -4.37 -0.44 23.49
C ILE A 22 -4.20 0.29 22.14
N CYS A 23 -5.28 0.82 21.56
CA CYS A 23 -5.17 1.59 20.33
C CYS A 23 -4.35 2.85 20.54
N LYS A 24 -4.59 3.56 21.67
CA LYS A 24 -3.79 4.73 22.02
C LYS A 24 -2.31 4.38 22.19
N GLU A 25 -2.01 3.29 22.88
CA GLU A 25 -0.62 2.81 23.06
C GLU A 25 0.07 2.54 21.71
N VAL A 26 -0.64 1.97 20.74
CA VAL A 26 -0.10 1.71 19.39
C VAL A 26 0.20 3.00 18.63
N TYR A 27 -0.68 4.00 18.70
CA TYR A 27 -0.43 5.31 18.09
C TYR A 27 0.72 6.06 18.77
N ASP A 28 0.83 5.98 20.10
CA ASP A 28 1.92 6.56 20.87
C ASP A 28 3.27 5.89 20.51
N LEU A 29 3.29 4.55 20.41
CA LEU A 29 4.46 3.79 19.94
C LEU A 29 4.89 4.20 18.51
N ALA A 30 3.94 4.27 17.59
CA ALA A 30 4.24 4.68 16.22
C ALA A 30 4.81 6.11 16.17
N SER A 31 4.30 7.01 17.01
CA SER A 31 4.82 8.38 17.13
C SER A 31 6.24 8.41 17.70
N GLU A 32 6.52 7.60 18.72
CA GLU A 32 7.87 7.49 19.32
C GLU A 32 8.89 6.94 18.31
N VAL A 33 8.56 5.84 17.64
CA VAL A 33 9.43 5.16 16.66
C VAL A 33 9.74 6.05 15.46
N THR A 34 8.77 6.81 14.98
CA THR A 34 8.91 7.58 13.74
C THR A 34 9.29 9.05 13.96
N GLY A 35 9.15 9.56 15.17
CA GLY A 35 9.33 10.98 15.49
C GLY A 35 8.22 11.87 14.90
N LEU A 36 7.09 11.31 14.50
CA LEU A 36 5.94 12.00 13.91
C LEU A 36 4.79 12.08 14.92
N ASP A 37 3.99 13.12 14.85
CA ASP A 37 2.69 13.17 15.54
C ASP A 37 1.65 12.41 14.70
N ILE A 38 1.59 11.08 14.89
CA ILE A 38 0.68 10.22 14.12
C ILE A 38 -0.79 10.53 14.41
N PRO A 39 -1.22 10.76 15.66
CA PRO A 39 -2.57 11.23 15.94
C PRO A 39 -2.95 12.49 15.17
N ALA A 40 -2.12 13.52 15.19
CA ALA A 40 -2.39 14.77 14.46
C ALA A 40 -2.48 14.53 12.95
N LEU A 41 -1.57 13.71 12.38
CA LEU A 41 -1.61 13.35 10.95
C LEU A 41 -2.87 12.59 10.56
N CYS A 42 -3.40 11.73 11.44
CA CYS A 42 -4.60 10.92 11.16
C CYS A 42 -5.91 11.67 11.43
N PHE A 43 -5.95 12.55 12.45
CA PHE A 43 -7.21 13.05 13.01
C PHE A 43 -7.49 14.50 12.69
N GLU A 44 -6.48 15.29 12.32
CA GLU A 44 -6.63 16.72 12.01
C GLU A 44 -6.53 16.95 10.50
N GLU A 45 -7.21 17.98 10.01
CA GLU A 45 -7.13 18.40 8.61
C GLU A 45 -5.71 18.78 8.22
N ASN A 46 -5.14 18.09 7.26
CA ASN A 46 -3.80 18.33 6.74
C ASN A 46 -3.62 17.76 5.32
N GLU A 47 -2.65 18.27 4.59
CA GLU A 47 -2.31 17.76 3.25
C GLU A 47 -1.34 16.58 3.29
N LYS A 48 -0.62 16.38 4.40
CA LYS A 48 0.44 15.37 4.53
C LYS A 48 -0.09 13.95 4.48
N LEU A 49 -1.32 13.70 4.98
CA LEU A 49 -1.90 12.36 4.98
C LEU A 49 -1.97 11.74 3.56
N ASN A 50 -1.99 12.53 2.51
CA ASN A 50 -2.01 12.07 1.12
C ASN A 50 -0.62 12.01 0.47
N ILE A 51 0.44 12.29 1.20
CA ILE A 51 1.84 12.13 0.76
C ILE A 51 2.32 10.75 1.21
N THR A 52 2.82 9.95 0.29
CA THR A 52 3.15 8.52 0.49
C THR A 52 3.96 8.23 1.75
N GLU A 53 4.95 9.06 2.04
CA GLU A 53 5.81 8.87 3.23
C GLU A 53 5.06 8.99 4.56
N TYR A 54 3.94 9.74 4.60
CA TYR A 54 3.08 9.84 5.79
C TYR A 54 1.89 8.88 5.70
N THR A 55 1.29 8.73 4.51
CA THR A 55 0.15 7.83 4.30
C THR A 55 0.43 6.43 4.82
N GLN A 56 1.59 5.87 4.46
CA GLN A 56 1.89 4.46 4.75
C GLN A 56 1.99 4.20 6.23
N ILE A 57 2.71 5.03 6.98
CA ILE A 57 2.83 4.84 8.42
C ILE A 57 1.52 5.11 9.16
N CYS A 58 0.77 6.14 8.76
CA CYS A 58 -0.54 6.44 9.36
C CYS A 58 -1.54 5.29 9.17
N MET A 59 -1.58 4.70 7.99
CA MET A 59 -2.44 3.54 7.72
C MET A 59 -2.01 2.32 8.51
N LEU A 60 -0.72 1.96 8.47
CA LEU A 60 -0.23 0.80 9.22
C LEU A 60 -0.49 0.93 10.72
N THR A 61 -0.31 2.14 11.28
CA THR A 61 -0.62 2.39 12.70
C THR A 61 -2.10 2.14 13.00
N THR A 62 -2.99 2.65 12.15
CA THR A 62 -4.43 2.43 12.30
C THR A 62 -4.80 0.94 12.19
N GLU A 63 -4.22 0.24 11.23
CA GLU A 63 -4.42 -1.19 11.02
C GLU A 63 -3.94 -2.02 12.22
N ALA A 64 -2.73 -1.74 12.71
CA ALA A 64 -2.17 -2.41 13.87
C ALA A 64 -2.97 -2.14 15.15
N ALA A 65 -3.42 -0.90 15.36
CA ALA A 65 -4.24 -0.53 16.50
C ALA A 65 -5.57 -1.31 16.52
N ILE A 66 -6.28 -1.36 15.39
CA ILE A 66 -7.53 -2.11 15.28
C ILE A 66 -7.28 -3.61 15.46
N TYR A 67 -6.22 -4.16 14.86
CA TYR A 67 -5.87 -5.57 15.01
C TYR A 67 -5.59 -5.93 16.49
N MET A 68 -4.74 -5.15 17.18
CA MET A 68 -4.41 -5.41 18.58
C MET A 68 -5.63 -5.28 19.50
N ALA A 69 -6.55 -4.37 19.21
CA ALA A 69 -7.82 -4.28 19.93
C ALA A 69 -8.68 -5.54 19.74
N LEU A 70 -8.73 -6.09 18.53
CA LEU A 70 -9.45 -7.36 18.25
C LEU A 70 -8.78 -8.53 18.96
N GLU A 71 -7.46 -8.65 18.87
CA GLU A 71 -6.69 -9.70 19.53
C GLU A 71 -6.88 -9.69 21.06
N GLN A 72 -6.82 -8.51 21.69
CA GLN A 72 -7.05 -8.34 23.13
C GLN A 72 -8.47 -8.78 23.55
N ASN A 73 -9.44 -8.69 22.63
CA ASN A 73 -10.80 -9.16 22.84
C ASN A 73 -11.02 -10.63 22.43
N GLY A 74 -9.95 -11.38 22.17
CA GLY A 74 -9.99 -12.81 21.88
C GLY A 74 -10.31 -13.17 20.43
N TYR A 75 -10.35 -12.20 19.53
CA TYR A 75 -10.49 -12.46 18.09
C TYR A 75 -9.13 -12.77 17.47
N GLN A 76 -9.00 -13.94 16.87
CA GLN A 76 -7.81 -14.35 16.15
C GLN A 76 -8.17 -14.70 14.70
N PRO A 77 -7.39 -14.26 13.71
CA PRO A 77 -7.60 -14.66 12.33
C PRO A 77 -7.12 -16.09 12.08
N ASP A 78 -7.81 -16.82 11.19
CA ASP A 78 -7.34 -18.12 10.69
C ASP A 78 -6.27 -17.95 9.60
N VAL A 79 -6.32 -16.81 8.91
CA VAL A 79 -5.40 -16.43 7.84
C VAL A 79 -5.33 -14.92 7.71
N THR A 80 -4.16 -14.39 7.33
CA THR A 80 -3.95 -12.97 7.09
C THR A 80 -3.59 -12.71 5.63
N ALA A 81 -3.93 -11.52 5.14
CA ALA A 81 -3.53 -11.02 3.83
C ALA A 81 -3.52 -9.50 3.84
N GLY A 82 -2.67 -8.90 3.02
CA GLY A 82 -2.60 -7.45 2.89
C GLY A 82 -2.27 -7.01 1.48
N LEU A 83 -2.82 -5.86 1.06
CA LEU A 83 -2.53 -5.28 -0.23
C LEU A 83 -1.38 -4.28 -0.11
N SER A 84 -0.24 -4.54 -0.76
CA SER A 84 0.92 -3.63 -0.79
C SER A 84 1.36 -3.22 0.63
N LEU A 85 1.01 -2.03 1.10
CA LEU A 85 1.24 -1.57 2.47
C LEU A 85 0.64 -2.52 3.51
N GLY A 86 -0.60 -2.95 3.29
CA GLY A 86 -1.32 -3.82 4.22
C GLY A 86 -0.64 -5.19 4.46
N GLU A 87 0.31 -5.58 3.62
CA GLU A 87 1.12 -6.79 3.85
C GLU A 87 1.90 -6.70 5.16
N TYR A 88 2.35 -5.51 5.57
CA TYR A 88 3.01 -5.31 6.87
C TYR A 88 2.05 -5.50 8.05
N GLY A 89 0.80 -5.06 7.91
CA GLY A 89 -0.26 -5.36 8.87
C GLY A 89 -0.53 -6.87 8.98
N ALA A 90 -0.54 -7.58 7.84
CA ALA A 90 -0.67 -9.03 7.81
C ALA A 90 0.52 -9.74 8.48
N LEU A 91 1.75 -9.24 8.31
CA LEU A 91 2.96 -9.78 8.92
C LEU A 91 2.99 -9.53 10.44
N ILE A 92 2.51 -8.39 10.93
CA ILE A 92 2.30 -8.16 12.37
C ILE A 92 1.29 -9.18 12.90
N ALA A 93 0.14 -9.30 12.26
CA ALA A 93 -0.92 -10.20 12.73
C ALA A 93 -0.54 -11.68 12.66
N SER A 94 0.31 -12.07 11.72
CA SER A 94 0.86 -13.44 11.65
C SER A 94 2.05 -13.70 12.58
N GLY A 95 2.50 -12.67 13.31
CA GLY A 95 3.57 -12.76 14.30
C GLY A 95 4.97 -12.84 13.73
N VAL A 96 5.17 -12.45 12.45
CA VAL A 96 6.48 -12.46 11.78
C VAL A 96 7.35 -11.32 12.24
N MET A 97 6.77 -10.14 12.49
CA MET A 97 7.46 -8.96 13.02
C MET A 97 6.62 -8.25 14.07
N THR A 98 7.29 -7.50 14.93
CA THR A 98 6.63 -6.63 15.91
C THR A 98 6.05 -5.39 15.22
N ALA A 99 5.13 -4.70 15.89
CA ALA A 99 4.60 -3.43 15.41
C ALA A 99 5.71 -2.36 15.31
N GLU A 100 6.63 -2.32 16.28
CA GLU A 100 7.75 -1.39 16.32
C GLU A 100 8.65 -1.55 15.08
N GLU A 101 9.09 -2.77 14.78
CA GLU A 101 9.89 -3.09 13.58
C GLU A 101 9.15 -2.73 12.29
N ALA A 102 7.86 -3.02 12.23
CA ALA A 102 7.04 -2.71 11.06
C ALA A 102 6.87 -1.19 10.87
N PHE A 103 6.69 -0.43 11.95
CA PHE A 103 6.58 1.03 11.88
C PHE A 103 7.87 1.68 11.39
N GLU A 104 9.02 1.26 11.91
CA GLU A 104 10.32 1.74 11.44
C GLU A 104 10.53 1.43 9.96
N LEU A 105 10.27 0.18 9.55
CA LEU A 105 10.46 -0.28 8.18
C LEU A 105 9.51 0.43 7.20
N VAL A 106 8.24 0.57 7.55
CA VAL A 106 7.23 1.21 6.69
C VAL A 106 7.44 2.72 6.59
N ARG A 107 7.93 3.37 7.65
CA ARG A 107 8.35 4.77 7.55
C ARG A 107 9.44 4.95 6.48
N LYS A 108 10.47 4.11 6.49
CA LYS A 108 11.54 4.10 5.48
C LYS A 108 10.99 3.76 4.09
N ARG A 109 10.11 2.75 4.00
CA ARG A 109 9.46 2.37 2.73
C ARG A 109 8.73 3.55 2.10
N GLY A 110 7.94 4.28 2.88
CA GLY A 110 7.19 5.44 2.41
C GLY A 110 8.13 6.54 1.86
N ILE A 111 9.23 6.81 2.55
CA ILE A 111 10.27 7.77 2.11
C ILE A 111 10.90 7.31 0.80
N PHE A 112 11.40 6.07 0.73
CA PHE A 112 12.06 5.54 -0.47
C PHE A 112 11.13 5.56 -1.69
N MET A 113 9.86 5.22 -1.51
CA MET A 113 8.88 5.27 -2.60
C MET A 113 8.55 6.70 -3.03
N GLN A 114 8.50 7.65 -2.10
CA GLN A 114 8.27 9.07 -2.41
C GLN A 114 9.45 9.69 -3.13
N GLU A 115 10.67 9.36 -2.72
CA GLU A 115 11.91 9.90 -3.30
C GLU A 115 12.24 9.29 -4.66
N ALA A 116 11.87 8.03 -4.91
CA ALA A 116 12.16 7.35 -6.17
C ALA A 116 11.50 8.03 -7.37
N VAL A 117 10.27 8.52 -7.22
CA VAL A 117 9.55 9.28 -8.23
C VAL A 117 8.74 10.38 -7.55
N PRO A 118 9.35 11.53 -7.27
CA PRO A 118 8.72 12.61 -6.50
C PRO A 118 7.49 13.21 -7.18
N ALA A 119 7.43 13.17 -8.51
CA ALA A 119 6.31 13.69 -9.29
C ALA A 119 6.24 13.05 -10.69
N GLY A 120 5.09 13.18 -11.35
CA GLY A 120 4.92 12.78 -12.76
C GLY A 120 4.52 11.32 -12.98
N GLY A 121 4.31 10.54 -11.90
CA GLY A 121 3.71 9.21 -11.99
C GLY A 121 2.19 9.25 -11.92
N ALA A 122 1.56 8.17 -12.37
CA ALA A 122 0.12 7.97 -12.26
C ALA A 122 -0.24 6.49 -12.16
N MET A 123 -1.44 6.23 -11.64
CA MET A 123 -2.07 4.93 -11.66
C MET A 123 -3.54 5.07 -12.08
N ALA A 124 -4.07 4.06 -12.73
CA ALA A 124 -5.48 4.02 -13.11
C ALA A 124 -6.08 2.63 -12.91
N ALA A 125 -7.27 2.57 -12.31
CA ALA A 125 -8.02 1.33 -12.15
C ALA A 125 -8.85 1.07 -13.41
N VAL A 126 -8.66 -0.09 -14.02
CA VAL A 126 -9.33 -0.57 -15.22
C VAL A 126 -10.37 -1.61 -14.82
N LEU A 127 -11.63 -1.40 -15.16
CA LEU A 127 -12.73 -2.28 -14.81
C LEU A 127 -13.36 -2.91 -16.05
N GLY A 128 -13.62 -4.22 -15.97
CA GLY A 128 -14.44 -4.92 -16.95
C GLY A 128 -13.70 -5.30 -18.25
N LEU A 129 -12.37 -5.34 -18.22
CA LEU A 129 -11.55 -5.88 -19.31
C LEU A 129 -10.63 -6.98 -18.75
N ASP A 130 -10.29 -7.97 -19.57
CA ASP A 130 -9.42 -9.05 -19.16
C ASP A 130 -7.94 -8.62 -19.09
N ALA A 131 -7.15 -9.36 -18.29
CA ALA A 131 -5.76 -9.05 -18.04
C ALA A 131 -4.90 -9.07 -19.31
N ALA A 132 -5.12 -10.03 -20.21
CA ALA A 132 -4.31 -10.18 -21.41
C ALA A 132 -4.52 -9.00 -22.37
N ALA A 133 -5.76 -8.51 -22.49
CA ALA A 133 -6.08 -7.31 -23.27
C ALA A 133 -5.42 -6.06 -22.67
N ILE A 134 -5.48 -5.90 -21.34
CA ILE A 134 -4.84 -4.77 -20.64
C ILE A 134 -3.32 -4.81 -20.83
N GLU A 135 -2.70 -5.96 -20.61
CA GLU A 135 -1.24 -6.13 -20.77
C GLU A 135 -0.77 -5.82 -22.19
N LYS A 136 -1.51 -6.29 -23.20
CA LYS A 136 -1.23 -6.00 -24.61
C LYS A 136 -1.27 -4.49 -24.88
N ILE A 137 -2.32 -3.81 -24.45
CA ILE A 137 -2.50 -2.36 -24.66
C ILE A 137 -1.41 -1.57 -23.93
N CYS A 138 -1.05 -1.96 -22.70
CA CYS A 138 0.05 -1.32 -21.97
C CYS A 138 1.37 -1.47 -22.73
N ARG A 139 1.71 -2.68 -23.22
CA ARG A 139 2.92 -2.92 -23.99
C ARG A 139 2.95 -2.12 -25.28
N GLU A 140 1.88 -2.13 -26.07
CA GLU A 140 1.77 -1.36 -27.30
C GLU A 140 1.89 0.15 -27.06
N THR A 141 1.33 0.64 -25.97
CA THR A 141 1.44 2.04 -25.56
C THR A 141 2.88 2.38 -25.14
N ALA A 142 3.53 1.51 -24.37
CA ALA A 142 4.92 1.70 -23.99
C ALA A 142 5.87 1.77 -25.21
N GLU A 143 5.66 0.87 -26.20
CA GLU A 143 6.42 0.87 -27.44
C GLU A 143 6.22 2.16 -28.26
N GLN A 144 4.98 2.67 -28.33
CA GLN A 144 4.64 3.87 -29.09
C GLN A 144 5.12 5.17 -28.45
N THR A 145 5.05 5.24 -27.11
CA THR A 145 5.41 6.46 -26.37
C THR A 145 6.88 6.50 -25.96
N GLY A 146 7.58 5.36 -26.00
CA GLY A 146 8.91 5.21 -25.43
C GLY A 146 8.93 5.34 -23.90
N SER A 147 7.77 5.25 -23.24
CA SER A 147 7.60 5.39 -21.78
C SER A 147 6.93 4.16 -21.22
N GLU A 148 7.43 3.66 -20.09
CA GLU A 148 6.86 2.49 -19.42
C GLU A 148 5.41 2.73 -19.00
N VAL A 149 4.52 1.79 -19.34
CA VAL A 149 3.23 1.62 -18.71
C VAL A 149 2.97 0.11 -18.57
N SER A 150 2.54 -0.30 -17.38
CA SER A 150 2.42 -1.73 -17.04
C SER A 150 1.28 -1.97 -16.05
N ILE A 151 0.94 -3.25 -15.84
CA ILE A 151 0.03 -3.64 -14.76
C ILE A 151 0.77 -3.54 -13.42
N ALA A 152 0.16 -2.83 -12.48
CA ALA A 152 0.62 -2.70 -11.11
C ALA A 152 -0.02 -3.75 -10.19
N ASN A 153 -1.34 -3.91 -10.26
CA ASN A 153 -2.09 -4.77 -9.35
C ASN A 153 -3.18 -5.55 -10.08
N TYR A 154 -3.30 -6.81 -9.71
CA TYR A 154 -4.42 -7.69 -10.01
C TYR A 154 -5.32 -7.74 -8.76
N ASN A 155 -6.25 -6.79 -8.59
CA ASN A 155 -7.02 -6.66 -7.35
C ASN A 155 -8.09 -7.74 -7.19
N CYS A 156 -8.83 -8.01 -8.27
CA CYS A 156 -9.80 -9.09 -8.34
C CYS A 156 -10.20 -9.34 -9.81
N PRO A 157 -10.94 -10.41 -10.11
CA PRO A 157 -11.48 -10.63 -11.44
C PRO A 157 -12.25 -9.40 -11.95
N GLY A 158 -11.79 -8.81 -13.05
CA GLY A 158 -12.41 -7.63 -13.65
C GLY A 158 -11.97 -6.27 -13.06
N GLN A 159 -11.00 -6.24 -12.15
CA GLN A 159 -10.37 -5.00 -11.68
C GLN A 159 -8.84 -5.13 -11.64
N ILE A 160 -8.19 -4.38 -12.50
CA ILE A 160 -6.74 -4.33 -12.64
C ILE A 160 -6.28 -2.87 -12.58
N VAL A 161 -5.12 -2.62 -11.98
CA VAL A 161 -4.54 -1.28 -11.91
C VAL A 161 -3.33 -1.21 -12.82
N ILE A 162 -3.27 -0.18 -13.66
CA ILE A 162 -2.10 0.16 -14.48
C ILE A 162 -1.31 1.30 -13.85
N THR A 163 -0.02 1.38 -14.16
CA THR A 163 0.95 2.31 -13.56
C THR A 163 1.98 2.77 -14.58
N GLY A 164 2.56 3.94 -14.38
CA GLY A 164 3.64 4.48 -15.21
C GLY A 164 3.74 6.01 -15.12
N PRO A 165 4.56 6.63 -15.97
CA PRO A 165 4.53 8.08 -16.17
C PRO A 165 3.14 8.54 -16.58
N LYS A 166 2.71 9.68 -16.04
CA LYS A 166 1.35 10.20 -16.23
C LYS A 166 0.89 10.25 -17.69
N PRO A 167 1.68 10.79 -18.66
CA PRO A 167 1.26 10.83 -20.06
C PRO A 167 1.00 9.43 -20.65
N ALA A 168 1.84 8.44 -20.32
CA ALA A 168 1.69 7.08 -20.83
C ALA A 168 0.46 6.38 -20.23
N VAL A 169 0.18 6.59 -18.94
CA VAL A 169 -1.04 6.08 -18.29
C VAL A 169 -2.30 6.72 -18.85
N GLU A 170 -2.27 8.02 -19.15
CA GLU A 170 -3.40 8.72 -19.76
C GLU A 170 -3.68 8.19 -21.19
N GLU A 171 -2.65 7.98 -22.00
CA GLU A 171 -2.80 7.40 -23.34
C GLU A 171 -3.29 5.96 -23.29
N ALA A 172 -2.70 5.11 -22.43
CA ALA A 172 -3.19 3.75 -22.22
C ALA A 172 -4.65 3.74 -21.77
N SER A 173 -5.04 4.68 -20.89
CA SER A 173 -6.43 4.79 -20.40
C SER A 173 -7.43 5.08 -21.50
N VAL A 174 -7.06 5.87 -22.52
CA VAL A 174 -7.89 6.12 -23.69
C VAL A 174 -8.07 4.83 -24.51
N LYS A 175 -6.95 4.17 -24.85
CA LYS A 175 -6.98 2.91 -25.62
C LYS A 175 -7.74 1.79 -24.90
N LEU A 176 -7.63 1.70 -23.60
CA LEU A 176 -8.37 0.72 -22.79
C LEU A 176 -9.88 0.97 -22.82
N LYS A 177 -10.32 2.24 -22.80
CA LYS A 177 -11.74 2.58 -23.00
C LYS A 177 -12.24 2.21 -24.39
N GLU A 178 -11.45 2.50 -25.43
CA GLU A 178 -11.76 2.14 -26.82
C GLU A 178 -11.84 0.61 -27.02
N ALA A 179 -11.01 -0.14 -26.29
CA ALA A 179 -11.01 -1.60 -26.28
C ALA A 179 -12.15 -2.23 -25.49
N GLY A 180 -13.03 -1.42 -24.87
CA GLY A 180 -14.23 -1.89 -24.18
C GLY A 180 -14.12 -2.00 -22.67
N ALA A 181 -13.11 -1.40 -22.02
CA ALA A 181 -13.11 -1.27 -20.57
C ALA A 181 -14.36 -0.51 -20.09
N ARG A 182 -15.09 -1.12 -19.15
CA ARG A 182 -16.34 -0.52 -18.63
C ARG A 182 -16.07 0.82 -17.93
N ARG A 183 -14.94 0.92 -17.22
CA ARG A 183 -14.45 2.17 -16.61
C ARG A 183 -12.94 2.15 -16.56
N VAL A 184 -12.32 3.32 -16.67
CA VAL A 184 -10.93 3.57 -16.34
C VAL A 184 -10.91 4.81 -15.45
N LEU A 185 -10.48 4.63 -14.19
CA LEU A 185 -10.55 5.64 -13.13
C LEU A 185 -9.12 5.97 -12.69
N SER A 186 -8.72 7.23 -12.83
CA SER A 186 -7.46 7.72 -12.26
C SER A 186 -7.50 7.60 -10.75
N LEU A 187 -6.41 7.12 -10.16
CA LEU A 187 -6.24 7.03 -8.72
C LEU A 187 -5.57 8.30 -8.18
N ALA A 188 -5.97 8.71 -6.98
CA ALA A 188 -5.39 9.86 -6.27
C ALA A 188 -4.06 9.49 -5.62
N VAL A 189 -3.05 9.16 -6.44
CA VAL A 189 -1.70 8.82 -6.02
C VAL A 189 -0.68 9.64 -6.81
N SER A 190 0.46 9.95 -6.20
CA SER A 190 1.49 10.81 -6.78
C SER A 190 2.59 10.05 -7.53
N GLY A 191 2.68 8.73 -7.35
CA GLY A 191 3.77 7.91 -7.88
C GLY A 191 3.29 6.77 -8.78
N PRO A 192 4.19 6.27 -9.66
CA PRO A 192 3.95 5.11 -10.51
C PRO A 192 4.27 3.83 -9.72
N PHE A 193 3.50 3.59 -8.64
CA PHE A 193 3.78 2.50 -7.72
C PHE A 193 3.68 1.13 -8.42
N HIS A 194 4.48 0.17 -7.91
CA HIS A 194 4.58 -1.18 -8.44
C HIS A 194 5.06 -1.26 -9.91
N SER A 195 5.88 -0.30 -10.35
CA SER A 195 6.57 -0.31 -11.65
C SER A 195 8.08 -0.50 -11.49
N SER A 196 8.79 -0.72 -12.60
CA SER A 196 10.26 -0.79 -12.62
C SER A 196 10.92 0.51 -12.16
N LEU A 197 10.21 1.64 -12.22
CA LEU A 197 10.68 2.94 -11.76
C LEU A 197 10.96 2.98 -10.25
N LEU A 198 10.41 2.04 -9.48
CA LEU A 198 10.65 1.90 -8.04
C LEU A 198 11.75 0.89 -7.67
N GLN A 199 12.52 0.36 -8.64
CA GLN A 199 13.56 -0.63 -8.34
C GLN A 199 14.59 -0.13 -7.32
N ASN A 200 14.96 1.14 -7.34
CA ASN A 200 15.90 1.69 -6.36
C ASN A 200 15.28 1.74 -4.96
N ALA A 201 14.02 2.13 -4.83
CA ALA A 201 13.29 2.06 -3.56
C ALA A 201 13.24 0.63 -3.02
N GLY A 202 13.01 -0.36 -3.89
CA GLY A 202 13.05 -1.78 -3.54
C GLY A 202 14.40 -2.22 -2.99
N LYS A 203 15.51 -1.83 -3.63
CA LYS A 203 16.87 -2.14 -3.16
C LYS A 203 17.20 -1.50 -1.80
N GLU A 204 16.78 -0.26 -1.59
CA GLU A 204 16.98 0.39 -0.28
C GLU A 204 16.13 -0.29 0.81
N LEU A 205 14.89 -0.66 0.48
CA LEU A 205 14.03 -1.39 1.40
C LEU A 205 14.58 -2.79 1.74
N GLU A 206 15.15 -3.51 0.76
CA GLU A 206 15.80 -4.80 0.97
C GLU A 206 16.95 -4.70 1.99
N LYS A 207 17.76 -3.63 1.93
CA LYS A 207 18.82 -3.39 2.91
C LYS A 207 18.27 -3.15 4.33
N GLU A 208 17.16 -2.44 4.45
CA GLU A 208 16.53 -2.23 5.75
C GLU A 208 15.87 -3.51 6.26
N LEU A 209 15.15 -4.24 5.40
CA LEU A 209 14.53 -5.51 5.74
C LEU A 209 15.55 -6.56 6.20
N SER A 210 16.74 -6.59 5.61
CA SER A 210 17.82 -7.52 6.00
C SER A 210 18.35 -7.30 7.42
N LYS A 211 18.01 -6.18 8.06
CA LYS A 211 18.38 -5.87 9.46
C LYS A 211 17.31 -6.31 10.46
N VAL A 212 16.11 -6.63 9.99
CA VAL A 212 14.99 -7.04 10.84
C VAL A 212 15.08 -8.54 11.11
N GLU A 213 14.95 -8.93 12.36
CA GLU A 213 14.92 -10.34 12.77
C GLU A 213 13.49 -10.88 12.64
N LEU A 214 13.21 -11.58 11.54
CA LEU A 214 11.89 -12.12 11.27
C LEU A 214 11.64 -13.40 12.09
N SER A 215 10.51 -13.47 12.75
CA SER A 215 10.03 -14.66 13.47
C SER A 215 9.30 -15.63 12.54
N GLY A 216 9.12 -16.88 13.00
CA GLY A 216 8.28 -17.85 12.29
C GLY A 216 6.81 -17.46 12.31
N LEU A 217 6.09 -17.81 11.25
CA LEU A 217 4.65 -17.61 11.14
C LEU A 217 3.89 -18.34 12.26
N LYS A 218 3.03 -17.63 12.97
CA LYS A 218 2.05 -18.20 13.93
C LYS A 218 0.70 -18.45 13.27
N ILE A 219 0.37 -17.67 12.25
CA ILE A 219 -0.88 -17.73 11.50
C ILE A 219 -0.49 -17.71 10.01
N PRO A 220 -1.06 -18.57 9.17
CA PRO A 220 -0.81 -18.55 7.74
C PRO A 220 -1.11 -17.18 7.14
N TYR A 221 -0.28 -16.76 6.20
CA TYR A 221 -0.55 -15.53 5.47
C TYR A 221 -0.51 -15.75 3.95
N VAL A 222 -1.27 -14.96 3.21
CA VAL A 222 -1.29 -14.97 1.75
C VAL A 222 -0.39 -13.84 1.26
N THR A 223 0.64 -14.21 0.48
CA THR A 223 1.60 -13.22 -0.04
C THR A 223 0.97 -12.29 -1.06
N ASN A 224 1.37 -11.04 -1.09
CA ASN A 224 0.88 -10.06 -2.06
C ASN A 224 1.37 -10.34 -3.50
N VAL A 225 2.52 -10.98 -3.65
CA VAL A 225 3.12 -11.23 -4.97
C VAL A 225 2.49 -12.41 -5.70
N THR A 226 2.27 -13.51 -5.00
CA THR A 226 1.81 -14.78 -5.61
C THR A 226 0.35 -15.11 -5.31
N ALA A 227 -0.27 -14.43 -4.35
CA ALA A 227 -1.57 -14.77 -3.80
C ALA A 227 -1.64 -16.24 -3.29
N GLN A 228 -0.51 -16.77 -2.84
CA GLN A 228 -0.39 -18.13 -2.30
C GLN A 228 -0.16 -18.07 -0.78
N TYR A 229 -0.55 -19.14 -0.11
CA TYR A 229 -0.24 -19.33 1.30
C TYR A 229 1.26 -19.54 1.53
N VAL A 230 1.75 -19.01 2.63
CA VAL A 230 3.06 -19.28 3.22
C VAL A 230 2.85 -19.79 4.63
#